data_783707ad82f7cb1a2ee26d7367517749
#
_entry.id   783707ad82f7cb1a2ee26d7367517749
#
_cell.length_a   1.000
_cell.length_b   1.000
_cell.length_c   1.000
_cell.angle_alpha   90.00
_cell.angle_beta   90.00
_cell.angle_gamma   90.00
#
_symmetry.space_group_name_H-M   'P 1'
#
loop_
_entity.id
_entity.type
_entity.pdbx_description
1 polymer ?
#
loop_
_entity_poly.entity_id
_entity_poly.type
_entity_poly.pdbx_seq_one_letter_code
_entity_poly.pdbx_strand_id
1 'polypeptide(L)'
;MKEKIVDDTTAKKYTRRSLIAFVIFFLLLFAGYKAWRWLYTSPLDNGIRGGIQLPLRKGLNVNESIFQSLFNQNKLIKEYDKKDAVKKVRVNGGIGLDTAFDATTWKLQVIKNNGDTLRISLDEIKQLPKTEVVFNFKCIEGWSQITWWGGVRFSDFAKRYGLASEMQMLYAGMNTPDEEYYVGIDMPSILQPQTILCYEMNGKPLPMNQGYPLRLIIPVKYGVKHLKRIGSIYFSNQKPADYWAERGYDYYTGH
;
A
#
# COMPACT_ATOMS: atom_id res chain seq x y z
N MET A 1 -45.52 -31.35 -40.77
CA MET A 1 -44.97 -31.21 -39.41
C MET A 1 -46.04 -31.67 -38.43
N LYS A 2 -45.81 -32.73 -37.63
CA LYS A 2 -46.75 -33.12 -36.59
C LYS A 2 -46.65 -32.13 -35.44
N GLU A 3 -47.71 -31.39 -35.16
CA GLU A 3 -47.78 -30.56 -33.94
C GLU A 3 -47.62 -31.46 -32.73
N LYS A 4 -46.61 -31.13 -31.91
CA LYS A 4 -46.40 -31.83 -30.64
C LYS A 4 -47.37 -31.25 -29.62
N ILE A 5 -48.55 -31.87 -29.47
CA ILE A 5 -49.52 -31.51 -28.45
C ILE A 5 -48.88 -31.77 -27.08
N VAL A 6 -48.65 -30.69 -26.32
CA VAL A 6 -48.07 -30.79 -24.95
C VAL A 6 -49.21 -31.26 -24.02
N ASP A 7 -49.01 -32.36 -23.32
CA ASP A 7 -49.94 -32.85 -22.32
C ASP A 7 -50.20 -31.84 -21.20
N ASP A 8 -51.45 -31.78 -20.74
CA ASP A 8 -51.96 -30.80 -19.77
C ASP A 8 -51.16 -30.81 -18.43
N THR A 9 -50.70 -31.99 -18.01
CA THR A 9 -49.88 -32.19 -16.81
C THR A 9 -48.51 -31.56 -17.01
N THR A 10 -47.95 -31.69 -18.18
CA THR A 10 -46.66 -31.11 -18.57
C THR A 10 -46.76 -29.59 -18.70
N ALA A 11 -47.84 -29.07 -19.28
CA ALA A 11 -48.10 -27.64 -19.36
C ALA A 11 -48.20 -26.98 -17.97
N LYS A 12 -48.96 -27.59 -17.05
CA LYS A 12 -49.11 -27.12 -15.66
C LYS A 12 -47.76 -27.16 -14.92
N LYS A 13 -46.93 -28.18 -15.14
CA LYS A 13 -45.58 -28.28 -14.56
C LYS A 13 -44.69 -27.15 -15.05
N TYR A 14 -44.69 -26.81 -16.33
CA TYR A 14 -43.88 -25.70 -16.86
C TYR A 14 -44.39 -24.34 -16.36
N THR A 15 -45.68 -24.11 -16.32
CA THR A 15 -46.28 -22.89 -15.78
C THR A 15 -45.88 -22.67 -14.31
N ARG A 16 -45.99 -23.72 -13.49
CA ARG A 16 -45.56 -23.67 -12.08
C ARG A 16 -44.07 -23.34 -11.95
N ARG A 17 -43.22 -23.98 -12.76
CA ARG A 17 -41.75 -23.70 -12.76
C ARG A 17 -41.44 -22.26 -13.16
N SER A 18 -42.12 -21.76 -14.20
CA SER A 18 -41.98 -20.38 -14.66
C SER A 18 -42.40 -19.39 -13.57
N LEU A 19 -43.55 -19.62 -12.92
CA LEU A 19 -44.01 -18.77 -11.82
C LEU A 19 -43.01 -18.75 -10.66
N ILE A 20 -42.47 -19.91 -10.26
CA ILE A 20 -41.46 -20.00 -9.22
C ILE A 20 -40.19 -19.25 -9.65
N ALA A 21 -39.76 -19.41 -10.90
CA ALA A 21 -38.59 -18.71 -11.42
C ALA A 21 -38.78 -17.17 -11.41
N PHE A 22 -39.97 -16.68 -11.80
CA PHE A 22 -40.27 -15.27 -11.70
C PHE A 22 -40.29 -14.75 -10.27
N VAL A 23 -40.89 -15.50 -9.34
CA VAL A 23 -40.88 -15.12 -7.92
C VAL A 23 -39.44 -15.04 -7.40
N ILE A 24 -38.62 -16.06 -7.67
CA ILE A 24 -37.19 -16.06 -7.27
C ILE A 24 -36.44 -14.88 -7.88
N PHE A 25 -36.68 -14.60 -9.18
CA PHE A 25 -36.04 -13.48 -9.87
C PHE A 25 -36.35 -12.13 -9.19
N PHE A 26 -37.63 -11.86 -8.88
CA PHE A 26 -38.01 -10.62 -8.20
C PHE A 26 -37.50 -10.55 -6.76
N LEU A 27 -37.48 -11.68 -6.05
CA LEU A 27 -36.88 -11.74 -4.71
C LEU A 27 -35.37 -11.43 -4.75
N LEU A 28 -34.66 -11.94 -5.73
CA LEU A 28 -33.22 -11.65 -5.91
C LEU A 28 -32.98 -10.18 -6.27
N LEU A 29 -33.80 -9.59 -7.15
CA LEU A 29 -33.76 -8.15 -7.47
C LEU A 29 -34.00 -7.30 -6.22
N PHE A 30 -35.05 -7.65 -5.45
CA PHE A 30 -35.36 -6.94 -4.21
C PHE A 30 -34.24 -7.07 -3.15
N ALA A 31 -33.71 -8.28 -2.99
CA ALA A 31 -32.59 -8.54 -2.08
C ALA A 31 -31.35 -7.75 -2.51
N GLY A 32 -31.04 -7.74 -3.81
CA GLY A 32 -29.95 -6.95 -4.38
C GLY A 32 -30.12 -5.45 -4.14
N TYR A 33 -31.33 -4.93 -4.37
CA TYR A 33 -31.64 -3.53 -4.07
C TYR A 33 -31.49 -3.19 -2.58
N LYS A 34 -31.99 -4.05 -1.69
CA LYS A 34 -31.87 -3.86 -0.24
C LYS A 34 -30.42 -3.92 0.22
N ALA A 35 -29.63 -4.87 -0.30
CA ALA A 35 -28.21 -4.99 -0.01
C ALA A 35 -27.43 -3.76 -0.48
N TRP A 36 -27.68 -3.30 -1.71
CA TRP A 36 -27.10 -2.07 -2.24
C TRP A 36 -27.45 -0.86 -1.39
N ARG A 37 -28.73 -0.67 -1.07
CA ARG A 37 -29.16 0.45 -0.25
C ARG A 37 -28.55 0.42 1.15
N TRP A 38 -28.52 -0.75 1.78
CA TRP A 38 -27.86 -0.94 3.08
C TRP A 38 -26.39 -0.56 3.01
N LEU A 39 -25.66 -1.05 2.01
CA LEU A 39 -24.25 -0.71 1.81
C LEU A 39 -24.07 0.80 1.61
N TYR A 40 -24.83 1.40 0.72
CA TYR A 40 -24.74 2.82 0.38
C TYR A 40 -25.05 3.74 1.57
N THR A 41 -25.99 3.35 2.45
CA THR A 41 -26.39 4.13 3.62
C THR A 41 -25.59 3.78 4.89
N SER A 42 -24.69 2.82 4.83
CA SER A 42 -23.81 2.46 5.96
C SER A 42 -22.88 3.63 6.30
N PRO A 43 -22.58 3.86 7.61
CA PRO A 43 -21.67 4.93 8.00
C PRO A 43 -20.27 4.73 7.42
N LEU A 44 -19.55 5.83 7.23
CA LEU A 44 -18.14 5.81 6.84
C LEU A 44 -17.27 5.29 8.00
N ASP A 45 -16.16 4.67 7.64
CA ASP A 45 -15.23 4.02 8.58
C ASP A 45 -14.52 4.99 9.54
N ASN A 46 -14.26 6.20 9.09
CA ASN A 46 -13.49 7.21 9.83
C ASN A 46 -14.15 8.59 9.88
N GLY A 47 -15.35 8.74 9.28
CA GLY A 47 -16.05 10.03 9.21
C GLY A 47 -15.34 11.11 8.38
N ILE A 48 -14.21 10.80 7.75
CA ILE A 48 -13.43 11.74 6.92
C ILE A 48 -13.97 11.71 5.49
N ARG A 49 -13.99 12.88 4.83
CA ARG A 49 -14.33 12.97 3.42
C ARG A 49 -13.38 12.12 2.56
N GLY A 50 -13.93 11.13 1.88
CA GLY A 50 -13.15 10.16 1.08
C GLY A 50 -12.99 8.78 1.74
N GLY A 51 -13.42 8.61 3.01
CA GLY A 51 -13.54 7.29 3.62
C GLY A 51 -14.55 6.39 2.92
N ILE A 52 -14.57 5.11 3.27
CA ILE A 52 -15.50 4.12 2.71
C ILE A 52 -16.48 3.64 3.76
N GLN A 53 -17.57 3.03 3.32
CA GLN A 53 -18.56 2.44 4.22
C GLN A 53 -17.93 1.34 5.09
N LEU A 54 -18.30 1.31 6.38
CA LEU A 54 -17.80 0.35 7.37
C LEU A 54 -17.80 -1.12 6.90
N PRO A 55 -18.85 -1.64 6.21
CA PRO A 55 -18.84 -3.02 5.72
C PRO A 55 -17.70 -3.29 4.71
N LEU A 56 -17.39 -2.31 3.84
CA LEU A 56 -16.28 -2.42 2.88
C LEU A 56 -14.93 -2.39 3.61
N ARG A 57 -14.77 -1.49 4.60
CA ARG A 57 -13.56 -1.46 5.44
C ARG A 57 -13.33 -2.78 6.17
N LYS A 58 -14.39 -3.39 6.70
CA LYS A 58 -14.29 -4.71 7.32
C LYS A 58 -13.82 -5.78 6.32
N GLY A 59 -14.33 -5.74 5.09
CA GLY A 59 -13.86 -6.63 4.01
C GLY A 59 -12.36 -6.44 3.70
N LEU A 60 -11.90 -5.19 3.58
CA LEU A 60 -10.47 -4.89 3.38
C LEU A 60 -9.61 -5.37 4.55
N ASN A 61 -10.05 -5.20 5.80
CA ASN A 61 -9.32 -5.69 6.98
C ASN A 61 -9.21 -7.22 7.03
N VAL A 62 -10.25 -7.95 6.59
CA VAL A 62 -10.18 -9.41 6.45
C VAL A 62 -9.16 -9.78 5.38
N ASN A 63 -9.19 -9.10 4.23
CA ASN A 63 -8.24 -9.30 3.15
C ASN A 63 -6.78 -9.05 3.62
N GLU A 64 -6.54 -7.95 4.33
CA GLU A 64 -5.25 -7.64 4.96
C GLU A 64 -4.78 -8.80 5.86
N SER A 65 -5.65 -9.31 6.75
CA SER A 65 -5.30 -10.41 7.67
C SER A 65 -4.89 -11.68 6.92
N ILE A 66 -5.59 -12.00 5.80
CA ILE A 66 -5.26 -13.13 4.95
C ILE A 66 -3.87 -12.93 4.31
N PHE A 67 -3.62 -11.77 3.69
CA PHE A 67 -2.34 -11.52 3.03
C PHE A 67 -1.18 -11.43 4.00
N GLN A 68 -1.37 -10.84 5.18
CA GLN A 68 -0.35 -10.83 6.24
C GLN A 68 0.00 -12.25 6.70
N SER A 69 -0.99 -13.14 6.87
CA SER A 69 -0.74 -14.51 7.29
C SER A 69 -0.01 -15.35 6.23
N LEU A 70 -0.16 -15.02 4.95
CA LEU A 70 0.51 -15.68 3.83
C LEU A 70 1.87 -15.05 3.50
N PHE A 71 2.18 -13.88 4.06
CA PHE A 71 3.38 -13.15 3.73
C PHE A 71 4.63 -13.84 4.29
N ASN A 72 5.60 -14.06 3.41
CA ASN A 72 6.92 -14.55 3.80
C ASN A 72 7.96 -13.44 3.63
N GLN A 73 8.42 -12.88 4.74
CA GLN A 73 9.38 -11.78 4.79
C GLN A 73 10.67 -12.07 4.01
N ASN A 74 11.11 -13.34 3.97
CA ASN A 74 12.36 -13.75 3.31
C ASN A 74 12.20 -14.06 1.82
N LYS A 75 10.95 -14.08 1.31
CA LYS A 75 10.70 -14.29 -0.12
C LYS A 75 11.04 -13.03 -0.90
N LEU A 76 12.02 -13.15 -1.79
CA LEU A 76 12.43 -12.04 -2.66
C LEU A 76 11.43 -11.85 -3.80
N ILE A 77 11.19 -10.60 -4.15
CA ILE A 77 10.52 -10.19 -5.39
C ILE A 77 11.50 -10.43 -6.55
N LYS A 78 10.96 -10.77 -7.73
CA LYS A 78 11.74 -10.93 -8.95
C LYS A 78 12.52 -9.65 -9.25
N GLU A 79 13.83 -9.77 -9.40
CA GLU A 79 14.71 -8.72 -9.88
C GLU A 79 14.95 -8.81 -11.39
N TYR A 80 15.33 -7.70 -11.99
CA TYR A 80 15.59 -7.53 -13.41
C TYR A 80 16.99 -6.95 -13.63
N ASP A 81 17.50 -7.02 -14.84
CA ASP A 81 18.75 -6.39 -15.19
C ASP A 81 18.60 -4.85 -15.21
N LYS A 82 19.65 -4.12 -14.85
CA LYS A 82 19.69 -2.65 -14.91
C LYS A 82 19.37 -2.09 -16.29
N LYS A 83 19.72 -2.82 -17.35
CA LYS A 83 19.41 -2.44 -18.76
C LYS A 83 17.92 -2.41 -19.07
N ASP A 84 17.10 -3.19 -18.31
CA ASP A 84 15.66 -3.27 -18.50
C ASP A 84 14.93 -2.11 -17.80
N ALA A 85 15.62 -1.39 -16.92
CA ALA A 85 15.05 -0.26 -16.21
C ALA A 85 14.76 0.92 -17.15
N VAL A 86 13.58 1.51 -17.01
CA VAL A 86 13.18 2.68 -17.81
C VAL A 86 14.12 3.85 -17.53
N LYS A 87 14.57 4.54 -18.58
CA LYS A 87 15.44 5.72 -18.48
C LYS A 87 14.74 6.89 -17.76
N LYS A 88 13.44 7.07 -18.02
CA LYS A 88 12.60 8.10 -17.39
C LYS A 88 11.53 7.44 -16.56
N VAL A 89 11.74 7.40 -15.24
CA VAL A 89 10.76 6.88 -14.29
C VAL A 89 9.57 7.83 -14.20
N ARG A 90 8.36 7.29 -14.29
CA ARG A 90 7.13 8.06 -14.17
C ARG A 90 7.06 8.74 -12.80
N VAL A 91 6.78 10.03 -12.79
CA VAL A 91 6.45 10.78 -11.57
C VAL A 91 4.96 10.70 -11.37
N ASN A 92 4.53 10.21 -10.21
CA ASN A 92 3.12 10.15 -9.83
C ASN A 92 2.95 10.72 -8.43
N GLY A 93 1.99 11.64 -8.27
CA GLY A 93 1.72 12.33 -7.02
C GLY A 93 2.82 13.32 -6.59
N GLY A 94 2.40 14.42 -6.00
CA GLY A 94 3.26 15.49 -5.47
C GLY A 94 2.97 15.84 -4.01
N ILE A 95 2.04 15.15 -3.35
CA ILE A 95 1.69 15.39 -1.94
C ILE A 95 2.92 15.09 -1.08
N GLY A 96 3.20 15.98 -0.12
CA GLY A 96 4.39 15.88 0.73
C GLY A 96 5.70 16.28 0.05
N LEU A 97 5.63 16.91 -1.14
CA LEU A 97 6.79 17.42 -1.88
C LEU A 97 6.74 18.93 -2.00
N ASP A 98 6.64 19.63 -0.87
CA ASP A 98 6.67 21.10 -0.85
C ASP A 98 7.87 21.62 -1.63
N THR A 99 7.62 22.64 -2.46
CA THR A 99 8.63 23.33 -3.29
C THR A 99 9.54 24.24 -2.47
N ALA A 100 9.08 24.73 -1.32
CA ALA A 100 9.87 25.54 -0.39
C ALA A 100 10.83 24.70 0.50
N PHE A 101 10.85 23.39 0.32
CA PHE A 101 11.68 22.47 1.08
C PHE A 101 13.18 22.73 0.84
N ASP A 102 13.91 22.98 1.93
CA ASP A 102 15.37 23.12 1.92
C ASP A 102 16.04 21.77 2.24
N ALA A 103 16.62 21.15 1.22
CA ALA A 103 17.33 19.88 1.37
C ALA A 103 18.67 20.00 2.12
N THR A 104 19.24 21.19 2.27
CA THR A 104 20.54 21.41 2.94
C THR A 104 20.42 21.30 4.44
N THR A 105 19.28 21.62 5.00
CA THR A 105 18.96 21.53 6.43
C THR A 105 18.31 20.23 6.84
N TRP A 106 17.92 19.43 5.85
CA TRP A 106 17.18 18.19 6.09
C TRP A 106 17.99 17.17 6.90
N LYS A 107 17.31 16.57 7.88
CA LYS A 107 17.77 15.37 8.61
C LYS A 107 16.60 14.44 8.81
N LEU A 108 16.83 13.15 8.60
CA LEU A 108 15.86 12.12 8.95
C LEU A 108 15.68 12.10 10.47
N GLN A 109 14.44 12.20 10.93
CA GLN A 109 14.09 12.02 12.35
C GLN A 109 13.66 10.58 12.58
N VAL A 110 14.30 9.89 13.55
CA VAL A 110 13.89 8.55 13.98
C VAL A 110 13.43 8.65 15.43
N ILE A 111 12.14 8.49 15.64
CA ILE A 111 11.50 8.62 16.95
C ILE A 111 11.44 7.23 17.58
N LYS A 112 12.17 7.05 18.66
CA LYS A 112 12.22 5.80 19.42
C LYS A 112 11.05 5.69 20.41
N ASN A 113 10.77 4.46 20.82
CA ASN A 113 9.67 4.18 21.77
C ASN A 113 9.87 4.79 23.18
N ASN A 114 11.12 5.07 23.55
CA ASN A 114 11.45 5.74 24.80
C ASN A 114 11.31 7.27 24.74
N GLY A 115 10.90 7.82 23.58
CA GLY A 115 10.77 9.25 23.34
C GLY A 115 11.99 9.93 22.76
N ASP A 116 13.15 9.26 22.70
CA ASP A 116 14.37 9.81 22.09
C ASP A 116 14.19 9.97 20.58
N THR A 117 14.76 11.04 20.05
CA THR A 117 14.74 11.30 18.60
C THR A 117 16.15 11.39 18.06
N LEU A 118 16.52 10.48 17.15
CA LEU A 118 17.75 10.58 16.37
C LEU A 118 17.53 11.53 15.19
N ARG A 119 18.54 12.35 14.88
CA ARG A 119 18.55 13.22 13.70
C ARG A 119 19.74 12.84 12.83
N ILE A 120 19.49 12.21 11.70
CA ILE A 120 20.47 11.54 10.86
C ILE A 120 20.53 12.25 9.51
N SER A 121 21.73 12.69 9.12
CA SER A 121 21.96 13.32 7.82
C SER A 121 21.99 12.29 6.68
N LEU A 122 21.82 12.75 5.45
CA LEU A 122 21.95 11.89 4.28
C LEU A 122 23.35 11.28 4.16
N ASP A 123 24.38 12.05 4.52
CA ASP A 123 25.76 11.59 4.43
C ASP A 123 26.07 10.49 5.44
N GLU A 124 25.50 10.54 6.65
CA GLU A 124 25.59 9.45 7.62
C GLU A 124 24.89 8.18 7.09
N ILE A 125 23.74 8.31 6.42
CA ILE A 125 23.05 7.18 5.80
C ILE A 125 23.88 6.57 4.68
N LYS A 126 24.53 7.38 3.85
CA LYS A 126 25.39 6.92 2.76
C LYS A 126 26.68 6.20 3.20
N GLN A 127 27.08 6.31 4.47
CA GLN A 127 28.20 5.54 5.02
C GLN A 127 27.87 4.05 5.20
N LEU A 128 26.59 3.68 5.18
CA LEU A 128 26.15 2.30 5.28
C LEU A 128 26.30 1.57 3.93
N PRO A 129 26.40 0.22 3.93
CA PRO A 129 26.51 -0.55 2.71
C PRO A 129 25.37 -0.25 1.73
N LYS A 130 25.73 0.18 0.52
CA LYS A 130 24.75 0.46 -0.54
C LYS A 130 24.17 -0.84 -1.08
N THR A 131 22.86 -0.87 -1.23
CA THR A 131 22.11 -1.93 -1.89
C THR A 131 21.36 -1.35 -3.08
N GLU A 132 21.33 -2.08 -4.18
CA GLU A 132 20.56 -1.71 -5.37
C GLU A 132 19.45 -2.73 -5.62
N VAL A 133 18.28 -2.27 -6.02
CA VAL A 133 17.12 -3.12 -6.32
C VAL A 133 16.56 -2.69 -7.68
N VAL A 134 16.41 -3.66 -8.58
CA VAL A 134 15.79 -3.46 -9.90
C VAL A 134 14.55 -4.34 -9.98
N PHE A 135 13.37 -3.75 -9.96
CA PHE A 135 12.13 -4.51 -9.88
C PHE A 135 11.01 -3.86 -10.67
N ASN A 136 9.94 -4.62 -10.91
CA ASN A 136 8.73 -4.11 -11.54
C ASN A 136 7.90 -3.33 -10.51
N PHE A 137 8.12 -2.01 -10.46
CA PHE A 137 7.36 -1.09 -9.62
C PHE A 137 5.92 -1.03 -10.11
N LYS A 138 4.98 -1.33 -9.22
CA LYS A 138 3.54 -1.36 -9.52
C LYS A 138 2.82 -0.21 -8.83
N CYS A 139 1.99 0.50 -9.58
CA CYS A 139 1.08 1.50 -9.02
C CYS A 139 -0.32 0.92 -8.84
N ILE A 140 -1.03 1.36 -7.81
CA ILE A 140 -2.42 0.98 -7.57
C ILE A 140 -3.37 1.46 -8.69
N GLU A 141 -2.93 2.42 -9.51
CA GLU A 141 -3.63 2.89 -10.72
C GLU A 141 -3.56 1.90 -11.90
N GLY A 142 -2.92 0.74 -11.75
CA GLY A 142 -2.88 -0.32 -12.76
C GLY A 142 -1.70 -0.25 -13.74
N TRP A 143 -0.77 0.71 -13.61
CA TRP A 143 0.45 0.72 -14.43
C TRP A 143 1.64 0.16 -13.66
N SER A 144 2.66 -0.29 -14.39
CA SER A 144 3.92 -0.75 -13.83
C SER A 144 5.12 -0.37 -14.71
N GLN A 145 6.31 -0.33 -14.09
CA GLN A 145 7.57 -0.04 -14.77
C GLN A 145 8.71 -0.79 -14.09
N ILE A 146 9.65 -1.31 -14.86
CA ILE A 146 10.92 -1.78 -14.30
C ILE A 146 11.74 -0.55 -13.92
N THR A 147 12.12 -0.45 -12.65
CA THR A 147 12.82 0.70 -12.07
C THR A 147 14.03 0.27 -11.29
N TRP A 148 15.08 1.08 -11.32
CA TRP A 148 16.33 0.83 -10.63
C TRP A 148 16.57 1.87 -9.54
N TRP A 149 16.73 1.39 -8.30
CA TRP A 149 16.89 2.20 -7.11
C TRP A 149 18.13 1.79 -6.34
N GLY A 150 18.79 2.76 -5.70
CA GLY A 150 19.96 2.56 -4.83
C GLY A 150 19.75 3.23 -3.47
N GLY A 151 20.18 2.56 -2.42
CA GLY A 151 20.02 3.04 -1.06
C GLY A 151 20.61 2.08 -0.03
N VAL A 152 20.13 2.13 1.19
CA VAL A 152 20.56 1.29 2.31
C VAL A 152 19.38 0.40 2.70
N ARG A 153 19.63 -0.90 2.94
CA ARG A 153 18.59 -1.78 3.49
C ARG A 153 18.05 -1.22 4.79
N PHE A 154 16.74 -1.26 4.95
CA PHE A 154 16.14 -0.79 6.20
C PHE A 154 16.66 -1.58 7.41
N SER A 155 16.87 -2.88 7.27
CA SER A 155 17.44 -3.73 8.34
C SER A 155 18.86 -3.33 8.75
N ASP A 156 19.72 -2.96 7.78
CA ASP A 156 21.09 -2.51 8.06
C ASP A 156 21.09 -1.14 8.73
N PHE A 157 20.21 -0.25 8.29
CA PHE A 157 19.96 1.03 8.93
C PHE A 157 19.47 0.85 10.38
N ALA A 158 18.46 0.01 10.61
CA ALA A 158 17.93 -0.25 11.94
C ALA A 158 18.99 -0.84 12.87
N LYS A 159 19.81 -1.76 12.39
CA LYS A 159 20.93 -2.33 13.15
C LYS A 159 21.97 -1.27 13.51
N ARG A 160 22.37 -0.42 12.56
CA ARG A 160 23.38 0.64 12.77
C ARG A 160 22.99 1.62 13.85
N TYR A 161 21.70 1.98 13.91
CA TYR A 161 21.20 2.99 14.84
C TYR A 161 20.55 2.40 16.11
N GLY A 162 20.76 1.10 16.36
CA GLY A 162 20.35 0.44 17.61
C GLY A 162 18.82 0.40 17.80
N LEU A 163 18.07 0.12 16.71
CA LEU A 163 16.62 0.08 16.72
C LEU A 163 16.06 -1.34 16.96
N ALA A 164 16.77 -2.16 17.76
CA ALA A 164 16.38 -3.55 17.98
C ALA A 164 15.03 -3.69 18.70
N SER A 165 14.75 -2.83 19.66
CA SER A 165 13.44 -2.78 20.37
C SER A 165 12.31 -2.30 19.46
N GLU A 166 12.58 -1.32 18.62
CA GLU A 166 11.64 -0.76 17.66
C GLU A 166 11.24 -1.79 16.60
N MET A 167 12.17 -2.63 16.15
CA MET A 167 11.89 -3.73 15.21
C MET A 167 11.02 -4.86 15.78
N GLN A 168 10.78 -4.90 17.09
CA GLN A 168 9.82 -5.82 17.71
C GLN A 168 8.38 -5.28 17.70
N MET A 169 8.17 -4.02 17.29
CA MET A 169 6.84 -3.45 17.14
C MET A 169 6.12 -4.03 15.92
N LEU A 170 4.81 -3.89 15.88
CA LEU A 170 3.98 -4.44 14.79
C LEU A 170 4.07 -3.60 13.51
N TYR A 171 4.30 -2.29 13.65
CA TYR A 171 4.28 -1.33 12.54
C TYR A 171 5.40 -0.29 12.64
N ALA A 172 5.79 0.23 11.48
CA ALA A 172 6.49 1.49 11.36
C ALA A 172 5.59 2.52 10.68
N GLY A 173 5.57 3.74 11.20
CA GLY A 173 4.95 4.90 10.55
C GLY A 173 6.03 5.81 9.97
N MET A 174 5.74 6.44 8.83
CA MET A 174 6.62 7.40 8.18
C MET A 174 5.83 8.60 7.68
N ASN A 175 6.37 9.80 7.90
CA ASN A 175 5.77 11.06 7.44
C ASN A 175 6.75 11.82 6.55
N THR A 176 6.21 12.64 5.64
CA THR A 176 6.98 13.69 4.95
C THR A 176 7.34 14.83 5.92
N PRO A 177 8.31 15.72 5.60
CA PRO A 177 8.68 16.81 6.50
C PRO A 177 7.55 17.81 6.79
N ASP A 178 6.62 17.99 5.86
CA ASP A 178 5.41 18.80 5.98
C ASP A 178 4.21 18.06 6.58
N GLU A 179 4.38 16.75 6.89
CA GLU A 179 3.35 15.85 7.41
C GLU A 179 2.10 15.68 6.52
N GLU A 180 2.12 16.19 5.29
CA GLU A 180 0.99 16.09 4.38
C GLU A 180 0.79 14.69 3.78
N TYR A 181 1.87 13.91 3.67
CA TYR A 181 1.79 12.52 3.25
C TYR A 181 2.44 11.60 4.27
N TYR A 182 1.71 10.56 4.63
CA TYR A 182 2.10 9.62 5.68
C TYR A 182 1.68 8.19 5.33
N VAL A 183 2.46 7.22 5.76
CA VAL A 183 2.20 5.80 5.53
C VAL A 183 2.44 4.98 6.79
N GLY A 184 1.58 3.99 7.00
CA GLY A 184 1.79 2.93 7.98
C GLY A 184 2.17 1.62 7.28
N ILE A 185 3.17 0.92 7.79
CA ILE A 185 3.73 -0.29 7.18
C ILE A 185 3.90 -1.35 8.26
N ASP A 186 3.47 -2.57 7.98
CA ASP A 186 3.68 -3.73 8.83
C ASP A 186 5.18 -4.09 8.92
N MET A 187 5.65 -4.45 10.11
CA MET A 187 7.06 -4.71 10.37
C MET A 187 7.66 -5.80 9.47
N PRO A 188 6.98 -6.95 9.19
CA PRO A 188 7.51 -7.93 8.26
C PRO A 188 7.80 -7.36 6.86
N SER A 189 6.95 -6.47 6.34
CA SER A 189 7.14 -5.85 5.03
C SER A 189 8.30 -4.86 5.02
N ILE A 190 8.48 -4.06 6.08
CA ILE A 190 9.58 -3.08 6.12
C ILE A 190 10.93 -3.76 6.33
N LEU A 191 10.97 -4.90 7.02
CA LEU A 191 12.18 -5.70 7.23
C LEU A 191 12.49 -6.66 6.07
N GLN A 192 11.65 -6.70 5.01
CA GLN A 192 11.90 -7.52 3.83
C GLN A 192 13.26 -7.12 3.19
N PRO A 193 14.12 -8.08 2.78
CA PRO A 193 15.51 -7.82 2.40
C PRO A 193 15.73 -6.83 1.26
N GLN A 194 14.71 -6.59 0.42
CA GLN A 194 14.77 -5.61 -0.70
C GLN A 194 14.16 -4.25 -0.34
N THR A 195 13.69 -4.07 0.92
CA THR A 195 13.22 -2.76 1.40
C THR A 195 14.40 -1.87 1.71
N ILE A 196 14.47 -0.70 1.05
CA ILE A 196 15.59 0.23 1.17
C ILE A 196 15.13 1.66 1.48
N LEU A 197 15.94 2.35 2.27
CA LEU A 197 15.96 3.81 2.36
C LEU A 197 16.77 4.32 1.18
N CYS A 198 16.07 4.79 0.15
CA CYS A 198 16.60 5.05 -1.18
C CYS A 198 17.00 6.51 -1.34
N TYR A 199 18.20 6.74 -1.88
CA TYR A 199 18.74 8.07 -2.21
C TYR A 199 19.23 8.18 -3.67
N GLU A 200 19.16 7.08 -4.45
CA GLU A 200 19.53 7.08 -5.86
C GLU A 200 18.46 6.43 -6.74
N MET A 201 18.35 6.93 -7.97
CA MET A 201 17.52 6.37 -9.03
C MET A 201 18.34 6.32 -10.32
N ASN A 202 18.35 5.16 -11.00
CA ASN A 202 19.15 4.94 -12.22
C ASN A 202 20.64 5.32 -12.04
N GLY A 203 21.22 5.01 -10.87
CA GLY A 203 22.63 5.27 -10.55
C GLY A 203 22.99 6.76 -10.33
N LYS A 204 21.99 7.63 -10.16
CA LYS A 204 22.15 9.08 -9.91
C LYS A 204 21.37 9.47 -8.65
N PRO A 205 21.73 10.59 -7.98
CA PRO A 205 20.92 11.12 -6.88
C PRO A 205 19.45 11.28 -7.26
N LEU A 206 18.56 11.06 -6.29
CA LEU A 206 17.13 11.24 -6.51
C LEU A 206 16.81 12.66 -7.01
N PRO A 207 15.98 12.82 -8.04
CA PRO A 207 15.39 14.12 -8.35
C PRO A 207 14.44 14.60 -7.24
N MET A 208 14.26 15.90 -7.10
CA MET A 208 13.35 16.52 -6.11
C MET A 208 11.92 15.96 -6.19
N ASN A 209 11.40 15.80 -7.42
CA ASN A 209 10.06 15.26 -7.68
C ASN A 209 9.94 13.74 -7.49
N GLN A 210 11.06 13.05 -7.27
CA GLN A 210 11.10 11.63 -6.90
C GLN A 210 11.38 11.43 -5.40
N GLY A 211 11.46 12.53 -4.64
CA GLY A 211 11.57 12.48 -3.17
C GLY A 211 12.97 12.65 -2.61
N TYR A 212 13.88 13.40 -3.31
CA TYR A 212 15.16 13.80 -2.72
C TYR A 212 14.91 14.49 -1.35
N PRO A 213 15.71 14.24 -0.30
CA PRO A 213 16.97 13.46 -0.31
C PRO A 213 16.79 11.96 -0.05
N LEU A 214 15.69 11.51 0.53
CA LEU A 214 15.48 10.12 0.93
C LEU A 214 14.03 9.69 0.71
N ARG A 215 13.84 8.50 0.12
CA ARG A 215 12.51 7.89 -0.04
C ARG A 215 12.50 6.43 0.39
N LEU A 216 11.32 5.90 0.66
CA LEU A 216 11.14 4.47 0.85
C LEU A 216 10.95 3.76 -0.49
N ILE A 217 11.66 2.66 -0.69
CA ILE A 217 11.38 1.65 -1.72
C ILE A 217 11.11 0.32 -1.02
N ILE A 218 9.91 -0.20 -1.24
CA ILE A 218 9.40 -1.42 -0.60
C ILE A 218 8.73 -2.33 -1.65
N PRO A 219 9.48 -3.18 -2.35
CA PRO A 219 9.03 -3.90 -3.54
C PRO A 219 7.80 -4.79 -3.36
N VAL A 220 7.48 -5.23 -2.15
CA VAL A 220 6.32 -6.06 -1.81
C VAL A 220 5.00 -5.27 -1.69
N LYS A 221 5.04 -3.94 -1.87
CA LYS A 221 3.88 -3.06 -1.75
C LYS A 221 3.67 -2.25 -3.03
N TYR A 222 2.43 -1.82 -3.26
CA TYR A 222 2.12 -0.86 -4.32
C TYR A 222 2.72 0.53 -4.04
N GLY A 223 2.84 1.33 -5.09
CA GLY A 223 3.47 2.65 -5.10
C GLY A 223 3.02 3.63 -4.02
N VAL A 224 1.80 3.51 -3.54
CA VAL A 224 1.25 4.33 -2.44
C VAL A 224 2.00 4.18 -1.11
N LYS A 225 2.71 3.06 -0.91
CA LYS A 225 3.55 2.84 0.28
C LYS A 225 4.99 3.29 0.11
N HIS A 226 5.41 3.67 -1.08
CA HIS A 226 6.77 4.14 -1.36
C HIS A 226 6.89 5.64 -1.06
N LEU A 227 6.86 5.99 0.24
CA LEU A 227 6.89 7.39 0.68
C LEU A 227 8.05 8.15 0.04
N LYS A 228 7.75 9.26 -0.62
CA LYS A 228 8.75 10.20 -1.15
C LYS A 228 9.12 11.22 -0.07
N ARG A 229 10.40 11.58 0.01
CA ARG A 229 10.92 12.57 0.96
C ARG A 229 10.51 12.26 2.41
N ILE A 230 11.17 11.25 2.98
CA ILE A 230 10.92 10.87 4.37
C ILE A 230 11.42 11.98 5.30
N GLY A 231 10.56 12.49 6.17
CA GLY A 231 10.92 13.43 7.24
C GLY A 231 11.14 12.70 8.56
N SER A 232 10.21 11.80 8.90
CA SER A 232 10.30 11.05 10.15
C SER A 232 9.93 9.58 10.00
N ILE A 233 10.48 8.75 10.89
CA ILE A 233 10.15 7.33 11.08
C ILE A 233 9.85 7.13 12.55
N TYR A 234 8.76 6.44 12.89
CA TYR A 234 8.39 6.05 14.23
C TYR A 234 7.82 4.62 14.24
N PHE A 235 7.69 4.02 15.41
CA PHE A 235 7.30 2.63 15.58
C PHE A 235 6.11 2.50 16.52
N SER A 236 5.23 1.50 16.28
CA SER A 236 4.01 1.36 17.04
C SER A 236 3.47 -0.06 17.03
N ASN A 237 2.80 -0.46 18.12
CA ASN A 237 1.98 -1.67 18.16
C ASN A 237 0.53 -1.43 17.70
N GLN A 238 0.18 -0.17 17.46
CA GLN A 238 -1.09 0.20 16.84
C GLN A 238 -0.83 0.60 15.39
N LYS A 239 -1.81 0.39 14.51
CA LYS A 239 -1.70 0.82 13.11
C LYS A 239 -1.47 2.33 13.05
N PRO A 240 -0.34 2.80 12.49
CA PRO A 240 -0.14 4.21 12.18
C PRO A 240 -1.20 4.71 11.19
N ALA A 241 -1.43 6.02 11.20
CA ALA A 241 -2.22 6.67 10.16
C ALA A 241 -1.62 6.39 8.77
N ASP A 242 -2.49 6.31 7.75
CA ASP A 242 -2.09 6.08 6.37
C ASP A 242 -2.97 6.90 5.44
N TYR A 243 -2.35 7.78 4.67
CA TYR A 243 -3.03 8.78 3.85
C TYR A 243 -4.08 8.19 2.91
N TRP A 244 -3.75 7.09 2.20
CA TRP A 244 -4.67 6.49 1.25
C TRP A 244 -5.66 5.54 1.91
N ALA A 245 -5.28 4.89 3.02
CA ALA A 245 -6.22 4.08 3.79
C ALA A 245 -7.37 4.93 4.35
N GLU A 246 -7.07 6.13 4.83
CA GLU A 246 -8.09 7.10 5.30
C GLU A 246 -9.01 7.58 4.17
N ARG A 247 -8.56 7.43 2.91
CA ARG A 247 -9.31 7.79 1.69
C ARG A 247 -9.90 6.59 0.97
N GLY A 248 -10.11 5.49 1.69
CA GLY A 248 -10.86 4.35 1.20
C GLY A 248 -10.05 3.23 0.55
N TYR A 249 -8.72 3.37 0.47
CA TYR A 249 -7.86 2.31 -0.05
C TYR A 249 -7.57 1.23 1.01
N ASP A 250 -7.05 0.10 0.55
CA ASP A 250 -6.56 -0.95 1.43
C ASP A 250 -5.32 -0.46 2.20
N TYR A 251 -5.31 -0.72 3.52
CA TYR A 251 -4.18 -0.34 4.36
C TYR A 251 -2.93 -1.16 4.04
N TYR A 252 -3.09 -2.46 3.77
CA TYR A 252 -1.96 -3.36 3.54
C TYR A 252 -1.28 -3.09 2.19
N THR A 253 -2.06 -2.88 1.12
CA THR A 253 -1.61 -2.61 -0.25
C THR A 253 -0.40 -3.45 -0.70
N GLY A 254 -0.36 -4.73 -0.32
CA GLY A 254 0.63 -5.71 -0.74
C GLY A 254 0.26 -6.38 -2.08
N HIS A 255 1.23 -7.05 -2.72
CA HIS A 255 1.02 -7.81 -3.95
C HIS A 255 1.95 -9.02 -4.07
#